data_197c90cc8f2d362d8b8f8f65810694f4
#
_entry.id   197c90cc8f2d362d8b8f8f65810694f4
#
_cell.length_a   1.000
_cell.length_b   1.000
_cell.length_c   1.000
_cell.angle_alpha   90.00
_cell.angle_beta   90.00
_cell.angle_gamma   90.00
#
_symmetry.space_group_name_H-M   'P 1'
#
loop_
_entity.id
_entity.type
_entity.pdbx_description
1 polymer ?
#
loop_
_entity_poly.entity_id
_entity_poly.type
_entity_poly.pdbx_seq_one_letter_code
_entity_poly.pdbx_strand_id
1 'polypeptide(L)'
;MKITTLGTGHGDATISNASSAILIEAGGTFYLLDCADGTEQRLLNAGVEPAAISAVFLTHTHLDHSAGLPNLLKRFIKFKHYGRLPDAEMKCYLPDMRAADIIKAWIELNFFVKYLQFFDAGEGFSDGNLTLRAIPNRHLGENGKSYSYKIKAEGKTIFFTGDLSDDFSDFNIAEANHCDVVISEMTHFPVDKAWSLLKDLKCGKLIFNHIGDPYQSAAAQEKVLQQLAGLSYPVQFASDGMTFEI
;
A
#
# COMPACT_ATOMS: atom_id res chain seq x y z
N MET A 1 12.57 6.92 -8.56
CA MET A 1 11.47 6.62 -7.60
C MET A 1 11.97 5.59 -6.61
N LYS A 2 11.77 5.86 -5.32
CA LYS A 2 12.22 4.98 -4.24
C LYS A 2 11.00 4.44 -3.47
N ILE A 3 11.04 3.16 -3.12
CA ILE A 3 9.97 2.46 -2.41
C ILE A 3 10.53 1.86 -1.14
N THR A 4 9.80 2.02 -0.03
CA THR A 4 10.11 1.38 1.24
C THR A 4 8.88 0.63 1.74
N THR A 5 9.01 -0.68 1.94
CA THR A 5 7.97 -1.51 2.54
C THR A 5 8.03 -1.33 4.06
N LEU A 6 7.14 -0.48 4.60
CA LEU A 6 7.10 -0.17 6.03
C LEU A 6 6.52 -1.32 6.86
N GLY A 7 5.57 -2.05 6.29
CA GLY A 7 4.93 -3.21 6.88
C GLY A 7 4.55 -4.22 5.81
N THR A 8 4.86 -5.49 6.03
CA THR A 8 4.77 -6.57 5.04
C THR A 8 3.92 -7.76 5.50
N GLY A 9 3.40 -7.72 6.73
CA GLY A 9 2.53 -8.75 7.30
C GLY A 9 1.07 -8.59 6.85
N HIS A 10 0.31 -9.63 7.14
CA HIS A 10 -1.14 -9.75 6.86
C HIS A 10 -1.99 -9.21 8.03
N GLY A 11 -3.30 -9.55 8.03
CA GLY A 11 -4.30 -9.02 8.97
C GLY A 11 -4.02 -9.26 10.45
N ASP A 12 -3.43 -10.40 10.79
CA ASP A 12 -3.13 -10.72 12.17
C ASP A 12 -1.74 -10.21 12.58
N ALA A 13 -1.62 -9.78 13.82
CA ALA A 13 -0.34 -9.32 14.36
C ALA A 13 0.69 -10.45 14.40
N THR A 14 1.88 -10.20 13.87
CA THR A 14 3.01 -11.15 13.91
C THR A 14 4.19 -10.55 14.68
N ILE A 15 5.12 -11.41 15.13
CA ILE A 15 6.32 -10.94 15.82
C ILE A 15 7.29 -10.24 14.85
N SER A 16 7.33 -10.68 13.61
CA SER A 16 8.36 -10.30 12.63
C SER A 16 7.93 -9.23 11.64
N ASN A 17 6.64 -9.14 11.35
CA ASN A 17 6.12 -8.28 10.29
C ASN A 17 4.97 -7.40 10.81
N ALA A 18 5.02 -6.12 10.50
CA ALA A 18 3.90 -5.22 10.72
C ALA A 18 2.90 -5.30 9.58
N SER A 19 1.67 -4.94 9.86
CA SER A 19 0.61 -4.85 8.88
C SER A 19 0.89 -3.80 7.79
N SER A 20 0.13 -3.85 6.70
CA SER A 20 0.43 -3.25 5.39
C SER A 20 0.64 -1.73 5.43
N ALA A 21 1.81 -1.30 4.96
CA ALA A 21 2.09 0.10 4.61
C ALA A 21 3.30 0.17 3.68
N ILE A 22 3.21 0.96 2.62
CA ILE A 22 4.30 1.18 1.67
C ILE A 22 4.51 2.68 1.46
N LEU A 23 5.75 3.13 1.65
CA LEU A 23 6.17 4.50 1.38
C LEU A 23 6.72 4.60 -0.04
N ILE A 24 6.27 5.59 -0.79
CA ILE A 24 6.82 5.97 -2.09
C ILE A 24 7.42 7.37 -1.98
N GLU A 25 8.65 7.51 -2.44
CA GLU A 25 9.32 8.79 -2.64
C GLU A 25 9.50 9.04 -4.14
N ALA A 26 8.91 10.11 -4.64
CA ALA A 26 9.00 10.52 -6.03
C ALA A 26 9.05 12.05 -6.14
N GLY A 27 10.02 12.58 -6.91
CA GLY A 27 10.20 14.02 -7.07
C GLY A 27 10.43 14.77 -5.74
N GLY A 28 11.00 14.11 -4.73
CA GLY A 28 11.18 14.66 -3.39
C GLY A 28 9.90 14.75 -2.55
N THR A 29 8.82 14.14 -2.99
CA THR A 29 7.52 14.10 -2.32
C THR A 29 7.24 12.68 -1.79
N PHE A 30 6.59 12.59 -0.64
CA PHE A 30 6.27 11.33 0.03
C PHE A 30 4.80 10.97 -0.09
N TYR A 31 4.53 9.74 -0.47
CA TYR A 31 3.20 9.16 -0.61
C TYR A 31 3.12 7.84 0.14
N LEU A 32 1.94 7.50 0.64
CA LEU A 32 1.72 6.28 1.41
C LEU A 32 0.62 5.43 0.76
N LEU A 33 0.91 4.15 0.50
CA LEU A 33 -0.08 3.14 0.14
C LEU A 33 -0.38 2.32 1.39
N ASP A 34 -1.63 2.34 1.81
CA ASP A 34 -2.13 1.82 3.07
C ASP A 34 -1.48 2.47 4.30
N CYS A 35 -2.14 2.41 5.42
CA CYS A 35 -1.72 3.04 6.66
C CYS A 35 -2.18 2.20 7.86
N ALA A 36 -1.59 1.02 8.02
CA ALA A 36 -1.86 0.12 9.12
C ALA A 36 -1.35 0.66 10.47
N ASP A 37 -1.68 -0.03 11.55
CA ASP A 37 -1.17 0.32 12.88
C ASP A 37 0.36 0.36 12.92
N GLY A 38 0.92 1.28 13.68
CA GLY A 38 2.37 1.49 13.80
C GLY A 38 3.04 2.19 12.61
N THR A 39 2.33 2.55 11.54
CA THR A 39 2.90 3.24 10.36
C THR A 39 3.60 4.55 10.74
N GLU A 40 3.05 5.35 11.66
CA GLU A 40 3.69 6.58 12.15
C GLU A 40 5.11 6.33 12.66
N GLN A 41 5.30 5.29 13.49
CA GLN A 41 6.62 4.96 14.05
C GLN A 41 7.58 4.44 12.97
N ARG A 42 7.07 3.70 11.99
CA ARG A 42 7.89 3.14 10.90
C ARG A 42 8.37 4.20 9.93
N LEU A 43 7.55 5.22 9.65
CA LEU A 43 7.97 6.40 8.91
C LEU A 43 9.13 7.12 9.60
N LEU A 44 9.04 7.31 10.93
CA LEU A 44 10.12 7.91 11.72
C LEU A 44 11.40 7.04 11.67
N ASN A 45 11.28 5.73 11.75
CA ASN A 45 12.42 4.81 11.64
C ASN A 45 13.06 4.87 10.24
N ALA A 46 12.26 5.14 9.21
CA ALA A 46 12.73 5.37 7.84
C ALA A 46 13.29 6.80 7.62
N GLY A 47 13.35 7.64 8.66
CA GLY A 47 13.84 9.02 8.58
C GLY A 47 12.84 10.00 7.98
N VAL A 48 11.57 9.63 7.84
CA VAL A 48 10.52 10.47 7.27
C VAL A 48 9.60 11.02 8.35
N GLU A 49 9.40 12.35 8.35
CA GLU A 49 8.40 12.98 9.21
C GLU A 49 6.98 12.63 8.74
N PRO A 50 6.17 11.89 9.53
CA PRO A 50 4.85 11.45 9.09
C PRO A 50 3.91 12.58 8.66
N ALA A 51 4.04 13.77 9.26
CA ALA A 51 3.26 14.94 8.86
C ALA A 51 3.67 15.53 7.51
N ALA A 52 4.78 15.07 6.91
CA ALA A 52 5.24 15.48 5.58
C ALA A 52 4.70 14.59 4.45
N ILE A 53 3.90 13.57 4.75
CA ILE A 53 3.22 12.76 3.73
C ILE A 53 2.23 13.66 2.97
N SER A 54 2.38 13.69 1.65
CA SER A 54 1.53 14.53 0.77
C SER A 54 0.19 13.88 0.48
N ALA A 55 0.18 12.56 0.25
CA ALA A 55 -1.05 11.82 0.06
C ALA A 55 -0.98 10.40 0.62
N VAL A 56 -2.13 9.92 1.10
CA VAL A 56 -2.35 8.55 1.57
C VAL A 56 -3.43 7.92 0.70
N PHE A 57 -3.19 6.71 0.21
CA PHE A 57 -4.12 5.95 -0.63
C PHE A 57 -4.41 4.62 0.05
N LEU A 58 -5.65 4.43 0.53
CA LEU A 58 -6.07 3.15 1.08
C LEU A 58 -6.63 2.25 -0.02
N THR A 59 -6.16 1.02 -0.08
CA THR A 59 -6.69 0.00 -1.00
C THR A 59 -8.09 -0.42 -0.61
N HIS A 60 -8.33 -0.63 0.67
CA HIS A 60 -9.61 -0.97 1.26
C HIS A 60 -9.63 -0.62 2.76
N THR A 61 -10.75 -0.90 3.46
CA THR A 61 -10.97 -0.41 4.82
C THR A 61 -10.69 -1.41 5.94
N HIS A 62 -10.11 -2.59 5.67
CA HIS A 62 -9.69 -3.49 6.73
C HIS A 62 -8.66 -2.80 7.65
N LEU A 63 -8.67 -3.16 8.92
CA LEU A 63 -7.88 -2.45 9.93
C LEU A 63 -6.38 -2.61 9.75
N ASP A 64 -5.93 -3.73 9.24
CA ASP A 64 -4.53 -3.99 8.88
C ASP A 64 -4.02 -3.18 7.67
N HIS A 65 -4.90 -2.41 7.03
CA HIS A 65 -4.58 -1.42 6.00
C HIS A 65 -4.89 0.01 6.41
N SER A 66 -5.70 0.24 7.46
CA SER A 66 -6.26 1.56 7.75
C SER A 66 -6.12 2.04 9.20
N ALA A 67 -5.87 1.16 10.17
CA ALA A 67 -5.94 1.50 11.60
C ALA A 67 -4.94 2.57 12.06
N GLY A 68 -3.83 2.78 11.34
CA GLY A 68 -2.85 3.81 11.65
C GLY A 68 -3.22 5.21 11.17
N LEU A 69 -4.18 5.32 10.24
CA LEU A 69 -4.54 6.59 9.62
C LEU A 69 -4.98 7.66 10.64
N PRO A 70 -5.81 7.39 11.66
CA PRO A 70 -6.16 8.40 12.65
C PRO A 70 -4.94 8.96 13.41
N ASN A 71 -3.93 8.14 13.71
CA ASN A 71 -2.70 8.59 14.36
C ASN A 71 -1.86 9.48 13.46
N LEU A 72 -1.71 9.10 12.20
CA LEU A 72 -1.02 9.91 11.17
C LEU A 72 -1.70 11.28 11.02
N LEU A 73 -3.00 11.32 10.88
CA LEU A 73 -3.80 12.54 10.76
C LEU A 73 -3.71 13.43 12.00
N LYS A 74 -3.76 12.85 13.19
CA LYS A 74 -3.54 13.57 14.47
C LYS A 74 -2.19 14.29 14.45
N ARG A 75 -1.11 13.62 14.03
CA ARG A 75 0.22 14.23 13.95
C ARG A 75 0.24 15.36 12.93
N PHE A 76 -0.30 15.15 11.73
CA PHE A 76 -0.41 16.18 10.71
C PHE A 76 -1.16 17.42 11.22
N ILE A 77 -2.33 17.25 11.84
CA ILE A 77 -3.12 18.34 12.43
C ILE A 77 -2.31 19.13 13.45
N LYS A 78 -1.60 18.43 14.35
CA LYS A 78 -0.74 19.08 15.36
C LYS A 78 0.38 19.90 14.73
N PHE A 79 1.05 19.36 13.72
CA PHE A 79 2.16 20.05 13.04
C PHE A 79 1.66 21.30 12.29
N LYS A 80 0.50 21.20 11.61
CA LYS A 80 -0.17 22.36 10.99
C LYS A 80 -0.56 23.40 12.03
N HIS A 81 -1.24 22.98 13.10
CA HIS A 81 -1.75 23.89 14.12
C HIS A 81 -0.65 24.67 14.85
N TYR A 82 0.45 24.00 15.17
CA TYR A 82 1.59 24.63 15.87
C TYR A 82 2.65 25.26 14.93
N GLY A 83 2.35 25.35 13.63
CA GLY A 83 3.22 26.02 12.64
C GLY A 83 4.55 25.32 12.40
N ARG A 84 4.67 24.02 12.71
CA ARG A 84 5.88 23.23 12.44
C ARG A 84 6.02 22.88 10.95
N LEU A 85 4.91 22.65 10.27
CA LEU A 85 4.80 22.44 8.83
C LEU A 85 3.60 23.21 8.29
N PRO A 86 3.66 24.56 8.24
CA PRO A 86 2.50 25.40 7.94
C PRO A 86 1.97 25.18 6.53
N ASP A 87 2.86 24.91 5.57
CA ASP A 87 2.53 24.74 4.14
C ASP A 87 2.26 23.28 3.75
N ALA A 88 2.43 22.31 4.69
CA ALA A 88 2.15 20.90 4.38
C ALA A 88 0.66 20.71 4.06
N GLU A 89 0.39 19.89 3.05
CA GLU A 89 -0.93 19.37 2.72
C GLU A 89 -0.88 17.84 2.76
N MET A 90 -1.93 17.23 3.29
CA MET A 90 -2.10 15.78 3.28
C MET A 90 -3.48 15.45 2.73
N LYS A 91 -3.53 14.76 1.62
CA LYS A 91 -4.74 14.30 0.96
C LYS A 91 -4.94 12.81 1.24
N CYS A 92 -6.13 12.42 1.69
CA CYS A 92 -6.42 11.02 1.99
C CYS A 92 -7.46 10.49 1.00
N TYR A 93 -7.07 9.51 0.22
CA TYR A 93 -7.91 8.84 -0.77
C TYR A 93 -8.42 7.55 -0.16
N LEU A 94 -9.74 7.48 0.07
CA LEU A 94 -10.40 6.39 0.77
C LEU A 94 -11.32 5.63 -0.20
N PRO A 95 -11.35 4.30 -0.14
CA PRO A 95 -12.22 3.49 -1.00
C PRO A 95 -13.71 3.68 -0.66
N ASP A 96 -14.01 3.95 0.60
CA ASP A 96 -15.38 4.22 1.07
C ASP A 96 -15.39 5.52 1.87
N MET A 97 -16.12 6.52 1.36
CA MET A 97 -16.20 7.85 1.98
C MET A 97 -16.92 7.87 3.34
N ARG A 98 -17.66 6.81 3.71
CA ARG A 98 -18.17 6.64 5.07
C ARG A 98 -17.04 6.57 6.10
N ALA A 99 -15.87 6.02 5.71
CA ALA A 99 -14.70 6.03 6.58
C ALA A 99 -14.20 7.45 6.88
N ALA A 100 -14.32 8.39 5.94
CA ALA A 100 -13.98 9.79 6.19
C ALA A 100 -14.81 10.41 7.30
N ASP A 101 -16.13 10.14 7.30
CA ASP A 101 -17.04 10.66 8.32
C ASP A 101 -16.76 10.07 9.69
N ILE A 102 -16.48 8.77 9.77
CA ILE A 102 -16.09 8.07 11.01
C ILE A 102 -14.77 8.63 11.55
N ILE A 103 -13.76 8.78 10.71
CA ILE A 103 -12.44 9.30 11.09
C ILE A 103 -12.56 10.75 11.57
N LYS A 104 -13.31 11.59 10.86
CA LYS A 104 -13.56 12.98 11.28
C LYS A 104 -14.23 13.03 12.65
N ALA A 105 -15.32 12.29 12.83
CA ALA A 105 -16.04 12.24 14.10
C ALA A 105 -15.16 11.76 15.25
N TRP A 106 -14.30 10.76 15.02
CA TRP A 106 -13.37 10.27 16.04
C TRP A 106 -12.30 11.30 16.40
N ILE A 107 -11.69 11.94 15.38
CA ILE A 107 -10.63 12.94 15.58
C ILE A 107 -11.21 14.20 16.25
N GLU A 108 -12.42 14.63 15.89
CA GLU A 108 -13.08 15.83 16.40
C GLU A 108 -13.31 15.79 17.92
N LEU A 109 -13.36 14.62 18.53
CA LEU A 109 -13.44 14.48 19.99
C LEU A 109 -12.24 15.18 20.71
N ASN A 110 -11.11 15.33 20.05
CA ASN A 110 -9.88 15.82 20.68
C ASN A 110 -9.10 16.85 19.87
N PHE A 111 -9.36 16.99 18.56
CA PHE A 111 -8.55 17.80 17.63
C PHE A 111 -9.40 18.54 16.60
N PHE A 112 -8.75 19.45 15.87
CA PHE A 112 -9.40 20.22 14.80
C PHE A 112 -9.42 19.43 13.50
N VAL A 113 -10.58 19.25 12.89
CA VAL A 113 -10.74 18.54 11.61
C VAL A 113 -10.59 19.43 10.37
N LYS A 114 -10.45 20.75 10.55
CA LYS A 114 -10.41 21.74 9.45
C LYS A 114 -9.26 21.56 8.45
N TYR A 115 -8.22 20.80 8.82
CA TYR A 115 -7.06 20.54 7.96
C TYR A 115 -7.17 19.23 7.16
N LEU A 116 -8.20 18.43 7.42
CA LEU A 116 -8.36 17.12 6.81
C LEU A 116 -9.01 17.24 5.44
N GLN A 117 -8.41 16.58 4.46
CA GLN A 117 -8.90 16.50 3.08
C GLN A 117 -9.09 15.03 2.71
N PHE A 118 -10.32 14.64 2.39
CA PHE A 118 -10.66 13.29 1.98
C PHE A 118 -11.27 13.28 0.58
N PHE A 119 -10.87 12.28 -0.22
CA PHE A 119 -11.28 12.08 -1.60
C PHE A 119 -11.63 10.62 -1.83
N ASP A 120 -12.48 10.33 -2.82
CA ASP A 120 -12.75 8.94 -3.24
C ASP A 120 -11.53 8.39 -3.99
N ALA A 121 -11.02 7.24 -3.54
CA ALA A 121 -9.85 6.60 -4.14
C ALA A 121 -10.09 6.19 -5.60
N GLY A 122 -11.35 5.92 -5.99
CA GLY A 122 -11.72 5.58 -7.36
C GLY A 122 -11.49 6.71 -8.38
N GLU A 123 -11.38 7.98 -7.92
CA GLU A 123 -11.10 9.13 -8.80
C GLU A 123 -9.63 9.17 -9.28
N GLY A 124 -8.74 8.41 -8.62
CA GLY A 124 -7.31 8.45 -8.87
C GLY A 124 -6.66 9.75 -8.40
N PHE A 125 -5.38 9.93 -8.74
CA PHE A 125 -4.58 11.07 -8.29
C PHE A 125 -3.50 11.47 -9.29
N SER A 126 -3.19 12.76 -9.36
CA SER A 126 -2.00 13.29 -10.03
C SER A 126 -1.62 14.65 -9.45
N ASP A 127 -0.30 14.86 -9.18
CA ASP A 127 0.22 16.15 -8.70
C ASP A 127 1.47 16.65 -9.46
N GLY A 128 1.77 16.01 -10.57
CA GLY A 128 2.97 16.32 -11.38
C GLY A 128 4.20 15.47 -11.02
N ASN A 129 4.33 14.95 -9.80
CA ASN A 129 5.39 14.01 -9.39
C ASN A 129 4.96 12.56 -9.54
N LEU A 130 3.69 12.29 -9.22
CA LEU A 130 3.12 10.95 -9.24
C LEU A 130 1.71 10.97 -9.83
N THR A 131 1.40 9.95 -10.63
CA THR A 131 0.04 9.66 -11.07
C THR A 131 -0.36 8.28 -10.55
N LEU A 132 -1.53 8.18 -9.96
CA LEU A 132 -2.09 6.93 -9.44
C LEU A 132 -3.48 6.72 -10.04
N ARG A 133 -3.72 5.53 -10.59
CA ARG A 133 -5.03 5.10 -11.08
C ARG A 133 -5.52 3.91 -10.26
N ALA A 134 -6.72 4.03 -9.72
CA ALA A 134 -7.41 2.96 -9.03
C ALA A 134 -8.01 1.96 -10.02
N ILE A 135 -7.89 0.68 -9.70
CA ILE A 135 -8.40 -0.44 -10.49
C ILE A 135 -9.22 -1.30 -9.53
N PRO A 136 -10.54 -1.35 -9.67
CA PRO A 136 -11.38 -2.15 -8.78
C PRO A 136 -10.93 -3.62 -8.77
N ASN A 137 -10.93 -4.24 -7.60
CA ASN A 137 -10.77 -5.67 -7.40
C ASN A 137 -11.92 -6.24 -6.56
N ARG A 138 -11.92 -7.53 -6.25
CA ARG A 138 -13.06 -8.21 -5.61
C ARG A 138 -12.77 -8.73 -4.21
N HIS A 139 -11.69 -8.26 -3.58
CA HIS A 139 -11.34 -8.68 -2.22
C HIS A 139 -12.52 -8.54 -1.24
N LEU A 140 -13.25 -7.43 -1.30
CA LEU A 140 -14.45 -7.20 -0.46
C LEU A 140 -15.76 -7.68 -1.11
N GLY A 141 -15.68 -8.56 -2.09
CA GLY A 141 -16.84 -9.05 -2.84
C GLY A 141 -17.41 -8.00 -3.83
N GLU A 142 -18.56 -8.33 -4.43
CA GLU A 142 -19.15 -7.51 -5.51
C GLU A 142 -19.63 -6.11 -5.05
N ASN A 143 -20.02 -5.98 -3.80
CA ASN A 143 -20.55 -4.73 -3.23
C ASN A 143 -19.54 -3.96 -2.38
N GLY A 144 -18.38 -4.53 -2.13
CA GLY A 144 -17.30 -3.89 -1.40
C GLY A 144 -16.44 -3.03 -2.31
N LYS A 145 -15.85 -1.96 -1.74
CA LYS A 145 -14.91 -1.11 -2.47
C LYS A 145 -13.49 -1.48 -2.07
N SER A 146 -12.78 -2.12 -2.97
CA SER A 146 -11.36 -2.40 -2.87
C SER A 146 -10.65 -2.16 -4.19
N TYR A 147 -9.40 -1.74 -4.14
CA TYR A 147 -8.64 -1.30 -5.30
C TYR A 147 -7.22 -1.87 -5.31
N SER A 148 -6.78 -2.23 -6.51
CA SER A 148 -5.36 -2.24 -6.88
C SER A 148 -4.98 -0.86 -7.42
N TYR A 149 -3.68 -0.51 -7.39
CA TYR A 149 -3.20 0.77 -7.88
C TYR A 149 -2.15 0.62 -8.97
N LYS A 150 -2.33 1.34 -10.08
CA LYS A 150 -1.28 1.54 -11.08
C LYS A 150 -0.68 2.92 -10.90
N ILE A 151 0.62 2.96 -10.62
CA ILE A 151 1.34 4.15 -10.18
C ILE A 151 2.43 4.46 -11.19
N LYS A 152 2.53 5.73 -11.61
CA LYS A 152 3.56 6.22 -12.50
C LYS A 152 4.28 7.41 -11.89
N ALA A 153 5.60 7.37 -11.85
CA ALA A 153 6.45 8.47 -11.43
C ALA A 153 7.85 8.31 -12.03
N GLU A 154 8.51 9.40 -12.40
CA GLU A 154 9.90 9.41 -12.90
C GLU A 154 10.14 8.43 -14.06
N GLY A 155 9.16 8.27 -14.96
CA GLY A 155 9.23 7.35 -16.10
C GLY A 155 9.07 5.87 -15.76
N LYS A 156 8.80 5.54 -14.50
CA LYS A 156 8.62 4.17 -13.98
C LYS A 156 7.16 3.87 -13.69
N THR A 157 6.81 2.60 -13.72
CA THR A 157 5.44 2.12 -13.46
C THR A 157 5.45 0.98 -12.45
N ILE A 158 4.58 1.11 -11.44
CA ILE A 158 4.32 0.08 -10.43
C ILE A 158 2.86 -0.38 -10.57
N PHE A 159 2.62 -1.66 -10.37
CA PHE A 159 1.31 -2.20 -10.09
C PHE A 159 1.28 -2.77 -8.67
N PHE A 160 0.48 -2.18 -7.80
CA PHE A 160 0.24 -2.64 -6.42
C PHE A 160 -1.13 -3.28 -6.36
N THR A 161 -1.20 -4.56 -5.99
CA THR A 161 -2.45 -5.30 -6.01
C THR A 161 -3.41 -4.89 -4.90
N GLY A 162 -2.90 -4.41 -3.75
CA GLY A 162 -3.67 -4.50 -2.52
C GLY A 162 -4.01 -5.96 -2.25
N ASP A 163 -5.07 -6.20 -1.50
CA ASP A 163 -5.59 -7.55 -1.28
C ASP A 163 -6.49 -7.98 -2.43
N LEU A 164 -6.44 -9.26 -2.77
CA LEU A 164 -7.15 -9.87 -3.87
C LEU A 164 -8.16 -10.91 -3.35
N SER A 165 -9.02 -11.41 -4.24
CA SER A 165 -9.89 -12.53 -3.94
C SER A 165 -9.10 -13.83 -3.71
N ASP A 166 -9.65 -14.73 -2.93
CA ASP A 166 -9.05 -16.02 -2.55
C ASP A 166 -8.82 -16.99 -3.72
N ASP A 167 -9.41 -16.72 -4.86
CA ASP A 167 -9.23 -17.49 -6.10
C ASP A 167 -8.21 -16.84 -7.05
N PHE A 168 -7.63 -15.67 -6.71
CA PHE A 168 -6.70 -14.89 -7.52
C PHE A 168 -7.26 -14.43 -8.88
N SER A 169 -8.55 -14.56 -9.11
CA SER A 169 -9.16 -14.30 -10.40
C SER A 169 -9.31 -12.81 -10.73
N ASP A 170 -9.14 -11.95 -9.76
CA ASP A 170 -9.15 -10.50 -9.90
C ASP A 170 -7.75 -9.87 -10.04
N PHE A 171 -6.69 -10.69 -10.09
CA PHE A 171 -5.37 -10.19 -10.47
C PHE A 171 -5.41 -9.67 -11.91
N ASN A 172 -5.32 -8.37 -12.07
CA ASN A 172 -5.45 -7.73 -13.37
C ASN A 172 -4.13 -7.78 -14.16
N ILE A 173 -3.88 -8.90 -14.85
CA ILE A 173 -2.66 -9.12 -15.63
C ILE A 173 -2.46 -8.06 -16.73
N ALA A 174 -3.54 -7.55 -17.33
CA ALA A 174 -3.44 -6.52 -18.37
C ALA A 174 -2.86 -5.22 -17.83
N GLU A 175 -3.21 -4.86 -16.59
CA GLU A 175 -2.68 -3.68 -15.93
C GLU A 175 -1.27 -3.91 -15.33
N ALA A 176 -0.99 -5.12 -14.86
CA ALA A 176 0.31 -5.50 -14.31
C ALA A 176 1.39 -5.66 -15.40
N ASN A 177 0.99 -6.01 -16.63
CA ASN A 177 1.92 -6.19 -17.73
C ASN A 177 2.69 -4.90 -18.05
N HIS A 178 3.98 -5.09 -18.34
CA HIS A 178 4.95 -4.05 -18.67
C HIS A 178 5.20 -3.03 -17.55
N CYS A 179 4.81 -3.32 -16.31
CA CYS A 179 5.24 -2.55 -15.16
C CYS A 179 6.69 -2.87 -14.82
N ASP A 180 7.44 -1.87 -14.36
CA ASP A 180 8.80 -2.06 -13.86
C ASP A 180 8.79 -2.95 -12.61
N VAL A 181 7.80 -2.75 -11.73
CA VAL A 181 7.59 -3.56 -10.54
C VAL A 181 6.12 -3.89 -10.36
N VAL A 182 5.84 -5.13 -10.01
CA VAL A 182 4.55 -5.59 -9.48
C VAL A 182 4.75 -5.90 -8.01
N ILE A 183 3.96 -5.28 -7.13
CA ILE A 183 3.90 -5.60 -5.70
C ILE A 183 2.58 -6.30 -5.47
N SER A 184 2.64 -7.58 -5.12
CA SER A 184 1.45 -8.43 -4.94
C SER A 184 1.38 -8.94 -3.51
N GLU A 185 0.16 -9.06 -3.00
CA GLU A 185 -0.08 -9.80 -1.77
C GLU A 185 0.33 -11.27 -1.91
N MET A 186 0.52 -11.92 -0.76
CA MET A 186 0.79 -13.37 -0.66
C MET A 186 0.08 -13.96 0.57
N THR A 187 -1.23 -13.74 0.69
CA THR A 187 -2.05 -14.18 1.83
C THR A 187 -3.24 -15.01 1.40
N HIS A 188 -4.08 -14.46 0.50
CA HIS A 188 -5.43 -14.97 0.27
C HIS A 188 -5.49 -16.13 -0.72
N PHE A 189 -4.42 -16.44 -1.42
CA PHE A 189 -4.40 -17.50 -2.43
C PHE A 189 -3.14 -18.37 -2.32
N PRO A 190 -3.22 -19.65 -2.65
CA PRO A 190 -2.04 -20.50 -2.74
C PRO A 190 -1.26 -20.28 -4.03
N VAL A 191 0.07 -20.46 -3.98
CA VAL A 191 1.00 -20.19 -5.11
C VAL A 191 0.64 -20.94 -6.38
N ASP A 192 0.16 -22.17 -6.28
CA ASP A 192 -0.22 -23.00 -7.43
C ASP A 192 -1.37 -22.39 -8.23
N LYS A 193 -2.32 -21.71 -7.58
CA LYS A 193 -3.37 -20.94 -8.28
C LYS A 193 -2.79 -19.75 -9.04
N ALA A 194 -1.83 -19.05 -8.44
CA ALA A 194 -1.20 -17.89 -9.05
C ALA A 194 -0.31 -18.24 -10.24
N TRP A 195 0.30 -19.45 -10.27
CA TRP A 195 1.25 -19.86 -11.30
C TRP A 195 0.74 -19.68 -12.73
N SER A 196 -0.49 -20.05 -12.99
CA SER A 196 -1.09 -19.99 -14.34
C SER A 196 -1.18 -18.56 -14.89
N LEU A 197 -1.31 -17.56 -14.02
CA LEU A 197 -1.32 -16.14 -14.39
C LEU A 197 0.09 -15.56 -14.37
N LEU A 198 0.88 -15.86 -13.34
CA LEU A 198 2.23 -15.33 -13.18
C LEU A 198 3.19 -15.74 -14.31
N LYS A 199 3.05 -16.96 -14.88
CA LYS A 199 3.87 -17.41 -16.02
C LYS A 199 3.67 -16.55 -17.27
N ASP A 200 2.49 -15.95 -17.44
CA ASP A 200 2.11 -15.12 -18.59
C ASP A 200 2.32 -13.61 -18.32
N LEU A 201 2.63 -13.24 -17.08
CA LEU A 201 2.94 -11.87 -16.69
C LEU A 201 4.28 -11.43 -17.29
N LYS A 202 4.33 -10.20 -17.79
CA LYS A 202 5.55 -9.55 -18.29
C LYS A 202 5.81 -8.31 -17.48
N CYS A 203 6.69 -8.39 -16.50
CA CYS A 203 7.09 -7.26 -15.66
C CYS A 203 8.60 -7.25 -15.44
N GLY A 204 9.12 -6.15 -14.91
CA GLY A 204 10.53 -6.06 -14.57
C GLY A 204 10.88 -6.87 -13.31
N LYS A 205 10.02 -6.88 -12.31
CA LYS A 205 10.18 -7.61 -11.04
C LYS A 205 8.83 -7.82 -10.36
N LEU A 206 8.69 -8.97 -9.68
CA LEU A 206 7.59 -9.25 -8.76
C LEU A 206 8.09 -9.23 -7.30
N ILE A 207 7.40 -8.50 -6.45
CA ILE A 207 7.69 -8.44 -5.01
C ILE A 207 6.43 -8.88 -4.27
N PHE A 208 6.54 -9.92 -3.45
CA PHE A 208 5.47 -10.33 -2.56
C PHE A 208 5.48 -9.49 -1.29
N ASN A 209 4.34 -8.92 -0.96
CA ASN A 209 4.04 -8.16 0.26
C ASN A 209 2.80 -8.77 0.92
N HIS A 210 2.33 -8.23 2.04
CA HIS A 210 1.15 -8.73 2.74
C HIS A 210 1.22 -10.25 2.91
N ILE A 211 2.25 -10.69 3.65
CA ILE A 211 2.71 -12.09 3.69
C ILE A 211 1.92 -12.86 4.75
N GLY A 212 1.13 -13.83 4.31
CA GLY A 212 0.32 -14.68 5.17
C GLY A 212 1.13 -15.70 5.99
N ASP A 213 0.51 -16.23 7.05
CA ASP A 213 1.14 -17.18 7.98
C ASP A 213 1.90 -18.35 7.33
N PRO A 214 1.39 -18.99 6.27
CA PRO A 214 2.11 -20.09 5.63
C PRO A 214 3.47 -19.70 5.06
N TYR A 215 3.71 -18.39 4.81
CA TYR A 215 4.88 -17.85 4.12
C TYR A 215 5.77 -16.98 5.01
N GLN A 216 5.54 -16.95 6.32
CA GLN A 216 6.32 -16.13 7.27
C GLN A 216 7.76 -16.61 7.45
N SER A 217 8.04 -17.91 7.35
CA SER A 217 9.40 -18.44 7.53
C SER A 217 10.24 -18.35 6.26
N ALA A 218 11.55 -18.10 6.42
CA ALA A 218 12.51 -18.10 5.30
C ALA A 218 12.46 -19.41 4.49
N ALA A 219 12.30 -20.56 5.16
CA ALA A 219 12.21 -21.84 4.48
C ALA A 219 10.94 -22.00 3.64
N ALA A 220 9.81 -21.41 4.08
CA ALA A 220 8.58 -21.40 3.29
C ALA A 220 8.71 -20.46 2.08
N GLN A 221 9.31 -19.29 2.27
CA GLN A 221 9.57 -18.35 1.17
C GLN A 221 10.51 -18.94 0.13
N GLU A 222 11.56 -19.65 0.56
CA GLU A 222 12.47 -20.32 -0.37
C GLU A 222 11.77 -21.39 -1.21
N LYS A 223 10.87 -22.18 -0.62
CA LYS A 223 10.05 -23.14 -1.38
C LYS A 223 9.20 -22.48 -2.43
N VAL A 224 8.56 -21.35 -2.11
CA VAL A 224 7.78 -20.55 -3.08
C VAL A 224 8.68 -20.05 -4.21
N LEU A 225 9.85 -19.49 -3.89
CA LEU A 225 10.80 -19.02 -4.90
C LEU A 225 11.29 -20.14 -5.81
N GLN A 226 11.51 -21.33 -5.28
CA GLN A 226 11.86 -22.53 -6.07
C GLN A 226 10.72 -22.94 -7.01
N GLN A 227 9.47 -22.90 -6.57
CA GLN A 227 8.30 -23.17 -7.42
C GLN A 227 8.17 -22.14 -8.55
N LEU A 228 8.57 -20.88 -8.29
CA LEU A 228 8.49 -19.77 -9.24
C LEU A 228 9.78 -19.57 -10.06
N ALA A 229 10.78 -20.42 -9.92
CA ALA A 229 12.08 -20.26 -10.60
C ALA A 229 12.02 -20.31 -12.15
N GLY A 230 10.90 -20.79 -12.72
CA GLY A 230 10.67 -20.81 -14.15
C GLY A 230 10.10 -19.51 -14.74
N LEU A 231 9.84 -18.49 -13.91
CA LEU A 231 9.35 -17.19 -14.39
C LEU A 231 10.47 -16.41 -15.10
N SER A 232 10.10 -15.59 -16.09
CA SER A 232 11.04 -14.80 -16.89
C SER A 232 11.54 -13.52 -16.24
N TYR A 233 11.08 -13.24 -15.03
CA TYR A 233 11.42 -12.05 -14.24
C TYR A 233 11.79 -12.44 -12.80
N PRO A 234 12.59 -11.63 -12.09
CA PRO A 234 12.95 -11.89 -10.71
C PRO A 234 11.76 -11.77 -9.77
N VAL A 235 11.71 -12.67 -8.78
CA VAL A 235 10.71 -12.71 -7.71
C VAL A 235 11.40 -12.62 -6.36
N GLN A 236 10.87 -11.84 -5.44
CA GLN A 236 11.35 -11.77 -4.05
C GLN A 236 10.22 -11.50 -3.07
N PHE A 237 10.45 -11.84 -1.81
CA PHE A 237 9.60 -11.41 -0.70
C PHE A 237 10.09 -10.08 -0.14
N ALA A 238 9.16 -9.20 0.22
CA ALA A 238 9.46 -8.00 0.97
C ALA A 238 9.75 -8.32 2.43
N SER A 239 10.44 -7.42 3.10
CA SER A 239 10.60 -7.39 4.55
C SER A 239 10.37 -5.97 5.06
N ASP A 240 9.99 -5.84 6.34
CA ASP A 240 9.79 -4.54 6.96
C ASP A 240 11.06 -3.68 6.87
N GLY A 241 10.90 -2.45 6.39
CA GLY A 241 12.01 -1.52 6.19
C GLY A 241 12.84 -1.76 4.92
N MET A 242 12.51 -2.76 4.09
CA MET A 242 13.21 -2.96 2.83
C MET A 242 12.98 -1.77 1.90
N THR A 243 14.08 -1.26 1.34
CA THR A 243 14.07 -0.13 0.40
C THR A 243 14.69 -0.55 -0.93
N PHE A 244 14.09 -0.11 -2.03
CA PHE A 244 14.60 -0.32 -3.38
C PHE A 244 14.29 0.87 -4.30
N GLU A 245 15.16 1.10 -5.25
CA GLU A 245 14.98 2.07 -6.33
C GLU A 245 14.50 1.37 -7.61
N ILE A 246 13.70 2.09 -8.40
CA ILE A 246 13.17 1.61 -9.67
C ILE A 246 13.64 2.52 -10.78
#